data_ff1b35386b6a6dab863cb2ad9a46335a
#
_entry.id   ff1b35386b6a6dab863cb2ad9a46335a
#
_cell.length_a   1.000
_cell.length_b   1.000
_cell.length_c   1.000
_cell.angle_alpha   90.00
_cell.angle_beta   90.00
_cell.angle_gamma   90.00
#
_symmetry.space_group_name_H-M   'P 1'
#
loop_
_entity.id
_entity.type
_entity.pdbx_description
1 polymer ?
#
loop_
_entity_poly.entity_id
_entity_poly.type
_entity_poly.pdbx_seq_one_letter_code
_entity_poly.pdbx_strand_id
1 'polypeptide(L)'
;MLGVATLLLALYVVIQQFPRGLIVLACVAAALAAGWYGLLRRGVLRLVSLGVALVALAVPVVLLLTDGDHLAEAILIGVGLTASLALARAAFRRRVSLPAAPRPDRPVLFYNPKSGGGKAERFALADQARARGIEPIELTRGADLTELVEKSVADGADALAMAGGDGSQAVVAAKAAELNLPYACVPVGTRNHFALDLGVDRDDVVGSLDAFVDGGERRVDLAEVNGHVFVNNVSLGLYAEAVQRPGYREAKLRTLLDTVPDVVGSGDQLDLAWRGPGGHEHRSGAAVLVSNNRYRLGTAVGSGTRPRIDDGRLGITVAAAPIGGPGRFAQRPWREWSAPEFEVRSDHPVMAGIDGEAVTLDPPLRFRIKTGVLRVRITKNHPGASPSAAIPERAWDAVRALVGIAAGQTQQTKET
;
A
#
# COMPACT_ATOMS: atom_id res chain seq x y z
N MET A 1 -14.15 21.82 10.21
CA MET A 1 -14.89 22.42 11.36
C MET A 1 -14.84 21.53 12.61
N LEU A 2 -15.34 20.28 12.56
CA LEU A 2 -15.34 19.37 13.72
C LEU A 2 -13.97 19.22 14.38
N GLY A 3 -12.90 19.02 13.60
CA GLY A 3 -11.54 18.89 14.14
C GLY A 3 -11.04 20.12 14.90
N VAL A 4 -11.38 21.31 14.44
CA VAL A 4 -11.05 22.57 15.12
C VAL A 4 -11.83 22.67 16.44
N ALA A 5 -13.12 22.38 16.42
CA ALA A 5 -13.94 22.37 17.63
C ALA A 5 -13.43 21.36 18.66
N THR A 6 -13.04 20.16 18.23
CA THR A 6 -12.46 19.13 19.10
C THR A 6 -11.12 19.56 19.71
N LEU A 7 -10.26 20.20 18.91
CA LEU A 7 -8.97 20.73 19.41
C LEU A 7 -9.18 21.88 20.40
N LEU A 8 -10.14 22.77 20.16
CA LEU A 8 -10.48 23.84 21.09
C LEU A 8 -11.06 23.28 22.39
N LEU A 9 -11.91 22.27 22.32
CA LEU A 9 -12.41 21.56 23.49
C LEU A 9 -11.27 20.89 24.27
N ALA A 10 -10.36 20.20 23.59
CA ALA A 10 -9.21 19.58 24.22
C ALA A 10 -8.31 20.62 24.92
N LEU A 11 -8.06 21.75 24.26
CA LEU A 11 -7.28 22.85 24.84
C LEU A 11 -7.99 23.45 26.05
N TYR A 12 -9.30 23.68 25.97
CA TYR A 12 -10.11 24.17 27.08
C TYR A 12 -10.01 23.25 28.30
N VAL A 13 -10.19 21.92 28.08
CA VAL A 13 -10.09 20.92 29.16
C VAL A 13 -8.68 20.91 29.79
N VAL A 14 -7.62 20.98 28.96
CA VAL A 14 -6.24 21.04 29.46
C VAL A 14 -6.02 22.27 30.33
N ILE A 15 -6.56 23.42 29.96
CA ILE A 15 -6.45 24.68 30.73
C ILE A 15 -7.25 24.62 32.02
N GLN A 16 -8.48 24.15 31.99
CA GLN A 16 -9.35 24.03 33.16
C GLN A 16 -8.82 23.05 34.19
N GLN A 17 -8.14 22.00 33.74
CA GLN A 17 -7.56 20.98 34.60
C GLN A 17 -6.08 21.20 34.92
N PHE A 18 -5.60 22.44 34.84
CA PHE A 18 -4.21 22.75 35.22
C PHE A 18 -3.96 22.43 36.70
N PRO A 19 -2.84 21.73 37.09
CA PRO A 19 -1.75 21.22 36.20
C PRO A 19 -1.99 19.79 35.63
N ARG A 20 -3.08 19.11 35.99
CA ARG A 20 -3.38 17.73 35.61
C ARG A 20 -3.46 17.55 34.09
N GLY A 21 -4.10 18.48 33.38
CA GLY A 21 -4.21 18.45 31.91
C GLY A 21 -2.84 18.43 31.22
N LEU A 22 -1.87 19.18 31.74
CA LEU A 22 -0.49 19.15 31.23
C LEU A 22 0.20 17.82 31.52
N ILE A 23 -0.07 17.20 32.67
CA ILE A 23 0.46 15.87 33.01
C ILE A 23 -0.06 14.84 32.02
N VAL A 24 -1.37 14.84 31.73
CA VAL A 24 -1.97 13.95 30.72
C VAL A 24 -1.32 14.14 29.35
N LEU A 25 -1.16 15.38 28.90
CA LEU A 25 -0.52 15.67 27.62
C LEU A 25 0.94 15.21 27.56
N ALA A 26 1.70 15.46 28.63
CA ALA A 26 3.09 15.01 28.76
C ALA A 26 3.18 13.46 28.78
N CYS A 27 2.28 12.78 29.47
CA CYS A 27 2.21 11.33 29.49
C CYS A 27 1.90 10.73 28.11
N VAL A 28 0.95 11.30 27.38
CA VAL A 28 0.65 10.88 25.99
C VAL A 28 1.86 11.08 25.09
N ALA A 29 2.52 12.23 25.16
CA ALA A 29 3.73 12.50 24.39
C ALA A 29 4.87 11.53 24.73
N ALA A 30 5.07 11.25 26.03
CA ALA A 30 6.05 10.28 26.50
C ALA A 30 5.73 8.86 26.05
N ALA A 31 4.45 8.47 26.08
CA ALA A 31 4.00 7.16 25.60
C ALA A 31 4.26 6.97 24.10
N LEU A 32 3.96 8.00 23.30
CA LEU A 32 4.23 7.97 21.84
C LEU A 32 5.74 7.88 21.56
N ALA A 33 6.55 8.68 22.26
CA ALA A 33 8.00 8.67 22.09
C ALA A 33 8.63 7.34 22.54
N ALA A 34 8.24 6.84 23.72
CA ALA A 34 8.74 5.57 24.25
C ALA A 34 8.27 4.38 23.45
N GLY A 35 7.01 4.39 22.98
CA GLY A 35 6.47 3.37 22.09
C GLY A 35 7.22 3.31 20.76
N TRP A 36 7.43 4.46 20.13
CA TRP A 36 8.23 4.59 18.91
C TRP A 36 9.66 4.09 19.11
N TYR A 37 10.31 4.53 20.19
CA TYR A 37 11.67 4.10 20.52
C TYR A 37 11.74 2.58 20.78
N GLY A 38 10.76 2.03 21.50
CA GLY A 38 10.67 0.60 21.79
C GLY A 38 10.46 -0.26 20.55
N LEU A 39 9.72 0.24 19.54
CA LEU A 39 9.56 -0.45 18.25
C LEU A 39 10.87 -0.52 17.45
N LEU A 40 11.80 0.41 17.67
CA LEU A 40 13.09 0.48 16.97
C LEU A 40 14.23 -0.26 17.70
N ARG A 41 13.98 -0.85 18.88
CA ARG A 41 15.02 -1.49 19.72
C ARG A 41 14.74 -2.96 19.97
N ARG A 42 15.76 -3.69 20.46
CA ARG A 42 15.69 -5.12 20.82
C ARG A 42 16.06 -5.36 22.28
N GLY A 43 15.76 -6.57 22.75
CA GLY A 43 16.13 -7.05 24.06
C GLY A 43 15.55 -6.21 25.20
N VAL A 44 16.34 -6.01 26.25
CA VAL A 44 15.90 -5.32 27.46
C VAL A 44 15.43 -3.89 27.18
N LEU A 45 16.11 -3.15 26.29
CA LEU A 45 15.74 -1.78 25.94
C LEU A 45 14.34 -1.68 25.30
N ARG A 46 13.94 -2.66 24.50
CA ARG A 46 12.58 -2.76 23.95
C ARG A 46 11.56 -2.93 25.06
N LEU A 47 11.81 -3.91 25.94
CA LEU A 47 10.89 -4.17 27.05
C LEU A 47 10.74 -2.98 27.99
N VAL A 48 11.86 -2.34 28.34
CA VAL A 48 11.85 -1.12 29.17
C VAL A 48 11.08 0.00 28.48
N SER A 49 11.35 0.27 27.21
CA SER A 49 10.67 1.37 26.49
C SER A 49 9.18 1.11 26.29
N LEU A 50 8.78 -0.13 25.99
CA LEU A 50 7.36 -0.50 25.89
C LEU A 50 6.70 -0.48 27.27
N GLY A 51 7.42 -0.86 28.33
CA GLY A 51 6.95 -0.75 29.71
C GLY A 51 6.72 0.71 30.11
N VAL A 52 7.66 1.61 29.78
CA VAL A 52 7.50 3.07 29.96
C VAL A 52 6.30 3.60 29.17
N ALA A 53 6.11 3.18 27.93
CA ALA A 53 4.96 3.58 27.13
C ALA A 53 3.64 3.13 27.76
N LEU A 54 3.59 1.89 28.27
CA LEU A 54 2.41 1.34 28.94
C LEU A 54 2.08 2.10 30.23
N VAL A 55 3.08 2.35 31.07
CA VAL A 55 2.92 3.13 32.30
C VAL A 55 2.48 4.56 31.98
N ALA A 56 3.10 5.19 30.98
CA ALA A 56 2.73 6.55 30.56
C ALA A 56 1.29 6.62 30.01
N LEU A 57 0.76 5.54 29.40
CA LEU A 57 -0.65 5.45 29.00
C LEU A 57 -1.58 5.12 30.16
N ALA A 58 -1.12 4.36 31.16
CA ALA A 58 -1.93 4.02 32.33
C ALA A 58 -2.23 5.23 33.22
N VAL A 59 -1.29 6.18 33.35
CA VAL A 59 -1.48 7.40 34.18
C VAL A 59 -2.70 8.22 33.74
N PRO A 60 -2.86 8.62 32.47
CA PRO A 60 -4.08 9.28 32.02
C PRO A 60 -5.36 8.51 32.28
N VAL A 61 -5.32 7.18 32.07
CA VAL A 61 -6.48 6.30 32.29
C VAL A 61 -6.87 6.28 33.78
N VAL A 62 -5.90 6.14 34.69
CA VAL A 62 -6.14 6.17 36.13
C VAL A 62 -6.69 7.51 36.56
N LEU A 63 -6.10 8.62 36.09
CA LEU A 63 -6.58 9.97 36.38
C LEU A 63 -8.01 10.21 35.91
N LEU A 64 -8.39 9.66 34.76
CA LEU A 64 -9.75 9.73 34.22
C LEU A 64 -10.75 8.87 35.01
N LEU A 65 -10.31 7.70 35.51
CA LEU A 65 -11.18 6.81 36.30
C LEU A 65 -11.36 7.27 37.75
N THR A 66 -10.39 8.01 38.28
CA THR A 66 -10.46 8.54 39.67
C THR A 66 -11.27 9.83 39.78
N ASP A 67 -11.32 10.63 38.69
CA ASP A 67 -12.12 11.85 38.59
C ASP A 67 -13.27 11.62 37.58
N GLY A 68 -14.34 10.98 38.01
CA GLY A 68 -15.47 10.57 37.14
C GLY A 68 -16.13 11.69 36.35
N ASP A 69 -15.96 12.96 36.78
CA ASP A 69 -16.56 14.13 36.14
C ASP A 69 -16.00 14.45 34.73
N HIS A 70 -14.81 13.92 34.39
CA HIS A 70 -14.14 14.23 33.11
C HIS A 70 -14.14 13.10 32.08
N LEU A 71 -14.74 11.96 32.41
CA LEU A 71 -14.82 10.81 31.51
C LEU A 71 -15.62 11.14 30.24
N ALA A 72 -16.71 11.89 30.39
CA ALA A 72 -17.54 12.33 29.27
C ALA A 72 -16.79 13.23 28.29
N GLU A 73 -15.98 14.18 28.79
CA GLU A 73 -15.15 15.07 28.00
C GLU A 73 -14.06 14.30 27.22
N ALA A 74 -13.39 13.35 27.89
CA ALA A 74 -12.38 12.52 27.25
C ALA A 74 -12.97 11.64 26.13
N ILE A 75 -14.15 11.04 26.35
CA ILE A 75 -14.89 10.29 25.34
C ILE A 75 -15.26 11.23 24.17
N LEU A 76 -15.79 12.43 24.45
CA LEU A 76 -16.20 13.39 23.43
C LEU A 76 -15.00 13.84 22.58
N ILE A 77 -13.85 14.10 23.18
CA ILE A 77 -12.61 14.43 22.48
C ILE A 77 -12.15 13.24 21.60
N GLY A 78 -12.14 12.03 22.15
CA GLY A 78 -11.74 10.82 21.42
C GLY A 78 -12.65 10.54 20.22
N VAL A 79 -13.96 10.61 20.41
CA VAL A 79 -14.97 10.47 19.34
C VAL A 79 -14.83 11.60 18.32
N GLY A 80 -14.66 12.85 18.78
CA GLY A 80 -14.48 14.01 17.92
C GLY A 80 -13.22 13.91 17.03
N LEU A 81 -12.10 13.46 17.58
CA LEU A 81 -10.86 13.23 16.84
C LEU A 81 -11.01 12.10 15.80
N THR A 82 -11.58 10.97 16.22
CA THR A 82 -11.80 9.83 15.31
C THR A 82 -12.78 10.17 14.19
N ALA A 83 -13.88 10.85 14.50
CA ALA A 83 -14.83 11.34 13.51
C ALA A 83 -14.19 12.39 12.58
N SER A 84 -13.38 13.29 13.10
CA SER A 84 -12.67 14.30 12.29
C SER A 84 -11.70 13.64 11.30
N LEU A 85 -10.94 12.62 11.74
CA LEU A 85 -10.06 11.85 10.87
C LEU A 85 -10.85 11.06 9.82
N ALA A 86 -11.97 10.46 10.20
CA ALA A 86 -12.85 9.74 9.27
C ALA A 86 -13.44 10.68 8.21
N LEU A 87 -13.94 11.85 8.61
CA LEU A 87 -14.46 12.88 7.71
C LEU A 87 -13.36 13.46 6.80
N ALA A 88 -12.16 13.70 7.33
CA ALA A 88 -11.01 14.14 6.53
C ALA A 88 -10.64 13.09 5.47
N ARG A 89 -10.62 11.81 5.84
CA ARG A 89 -10.42 10.72 4.88
C ARG A 89 -11.52 10.67 3.83
N ALA A 90 -12.78 10.85 4.24
CA ALA A 90 -13.92 10.86 3.32
C ALA A 90 -13.87 12.05 2.37
N ALA A 91 -13.44 13.24 2.83
CA ALA A 91 -13.30 14.44 2.02
C ALA A 91 -12.27 14.29 0.88
N PHE A 92 -11.25 13.46 1.08
CA PHE A 92 -10.26 13.13 0.04
C PHE A 92 -10.64 11.92 -0.82
N ARG A 93 -11.75 11.22 -0.52
CA ARG A 93 -12.26 10.18 -1.41
C ARG A 93 -12.85 10.83 -2.65
N ARG A 94 -12.15 10.69 -3.77
CA ARG A 94 -12.62 11.17 -5.07
C ARG A 94 -13.02 10.01 -5.95
N ARG A 95 -14.15 10.14 -6.63
CA ARG A 95 -14.45 9.32 -7.80
C ARG A 95 -13.89 10.05 -9.02
N VAL A 96 -13.04 9.35 -9.77
CA VAL A 96 -12.49 9.86 -11.03
C VAL A 96 -13.29 9.22 -12.16
N SER A 97 -13.93 10.06 -12.97
CA SER A 97 -14.60 9.57 -14.18
C SER A 97 -13.52 9.32 -15.23
N LEU A 98 -13.37 8.07 -15.61
CA LEU A 98 -12.45 7.68 -16.66
C LEU A 98 -13.11 7.86 -18.05
N PRO A 99 -12.31 8.11 -19.11
CA PRO A 99 -12.82 8.14 -20.48
C PRO A 99 -13.57 6.87 -20.82
N ALA A 100 -14.75 7.04 -21.42
CA ALA A 100 -15.55 5.89 -21.87
C ALA A 100 -14.78 5.10 -22.93
N ALA A 101 -14.93 3.80 -22.91
CA ALA A 101 -14.28 2.92 -23.88
C ALA A 101 -15.25 1.86 -24.40
N PRO A 102 -15.11 1.42 -25.67
CA PRO A 102 -16.03 0.48 -26.29
C PRO A 102 -16.04 -0.85 -25.54
N ARG A 103 -17.19 -1.49 -25.48
CA ARG A 103 -17.33 -2.83 -24.90
C ARG A 103 -16.54 -3.82 -25.75
N PRO A 104 -15.74 -4.70 -25.13
CA PRO A 104 -15.08 -5.79 -25.86
C PRO A 104 -16.12 -6.83 -26.32
N ASP A 105 -15.83 -7.48 -27.44
CA ASP A 105 -16.73 -8.48 -28.04
C ASP A 105 -16.55 -9.85 -27.38
N ARG A 106 -15.31 -10.22 -27.00
CA ARG A 106 -14.96 -11.52 -26.42
C ARG A 106 -14.06 -11.38 -25.18
N PRO A 107 -14.55 -10.75 -24.11
CA PRO A 107 -13.80 -10.62 -22.87
C PRO A 107 -13.71 -11.97 -22.14
N VAL A 108 -12.53 -12.26 -21.58
CA VAL A 108 -12.24 -13.48 -20.83
C VAL A 108 -11.85 -13.14 -19.39
N LEU A 109 -12.38 -13.89 -18.42
CA LEU A 109 -12.05 -13.83 -17.00
C LEU A 109 -11.33 -15.10 -16.57
N PHE A 110 -10.06 -14.99 -16.21
CA PHE A 110 -9.35 -16.06 -15.51
C PHE A 110 -9.64 -15.98 -14.03
N TYR A 111 -10.00 -17.09 -13.38
CA TYR A 111 -10.29 -17.08 -11.96
C TYR A 111 -9.77 -18.32 -11.24
N ASN A 112 -9.28 -18.12 -10.02
CA ASN A 112 -8.92 -19.24 -9.13
C ASN A 112 -10.03 -19.38 -8.08
N PRO A 113 -10.78 -20.50 -8.05
CA PRO A 113 -11.89 -20.71 -7.13
C PRO A 113 -11.46 -20.62 -5.65
N LYS A 114 -10.22 -21.01 -5.34
CA LYS A 114 -9.67 -21.03 -3.98
C LYS A 114 -9.07 -19.69 -3.53
N SER A 115 -8.93 -18.70 -4.41
CA SER A 115 -8.36 -17.41 -4.06
C SER A 115 -9.17 -16.70 -3.00
N GLY A 116 -8.47 -16.04 -2.05
CA GLY A 116 -9.07 -15.23 -1.01
C GLY A 116 -10.06 -15.99 -0.11
N GLY A 117 -9.82 -17.28 0.12
CA GLY A 117 -10.71 -18.12 0.95
C GLY A 117 -12.00 -18.51 0.25
N GLY A 118 -11.96 -18.75 -1.06
CA GLY A 118 -13.11 -19.19 -1.85
C GLY A 118 -14.09 -18.07 -2.21
N LYS A 119 -13.62 -16.82 -2.28
CA LYS A 119 -14.47 -15.68 -2.68
C LYS A 119 -15.10 -15.88 -4.06
N ALA A 120 -14.37 -16.45 -5.04
CA ALA A 120 -14.89 -16.65 -6.38
C ALA A 120 -16.13 -17.56 -6.40
N GLU A 121 -16.10 -18.65 -5.64
CA GLU A 121 -17.25 -19.56 -5.48
C GLU A 121 -18.39 -18.93 -4.71
N ARG A 122 -18.06 -18.28 -3.57
CA ARG A 122 -19.06 -17.63 -2.69
C ARG A 122 -19.89 -16.57 -3.41
N PHE A 123 -19.30 -15.86 -4.36
CA PHE A 123 -19.98 -14.85 -5.17
C PHE A 123 -20.51 -15.39 -6.51
N ALA A 124 -20.45 -16.70 -6.77
CA ALA A 124 -20.82 -17.31 -8.03
C ALA A 124 -20.20 -16.57 -9.23
N LEU A 125 -18.91 -16.23 -9.13
CA LEU A 125 -18.24 -15.30 -10.01
C LEU A 125 -18.29 -15.72 -11.48
N ALA A 126 -18.21 -17.02 -11.76
CA ALA A 126 -18.31 -17.56 -13.12
C ALA A 126 -19.70 -17.28 -13.76
N ASP A 127 -20.77 -17.46 -12.99
CA ASP A 127 -22.13 -17.20 -13.48
C ASP A 127 -22.39 -15.69 -13.64
N GLN A 128 -21.86 -14.89 -12.71
CA GLN A 128 -21.89 -13.43 -12.80
C GLN A 128 -21.14 -12.90 -14.03
N ALA A 129 -20.02 -13.54 -14.39
CA ALA A 129 -19.25 -13.20 -15.59
C ALA A 129 -20.04 -13.58 -16.87
N ARG A 130 -20.59 -14.80 -16.94
CA ARG A 130 -21.41 -15.23 -18.09
C ARG A 130 -22.63 -14.33 -18.32
N ALA A 131 -23.31 -13.93 -17.24
CA ALA A 131 -24.44 -13.00 -17.31
C ALA A 131 -24.09 -11.65 -17.93
N ARG A 132 -22.80 -11.27 -17.90
CA ARG A 132 -22.26 -10.04 -18.49
C ARG A 132 -21.61 -10.25 -19.87
N GLY A 133 -21.66 -11.48 -20.40
CA GLY A 133 -21.03 -11.84 -21.66
C GLY A 133 -19.50 -11.98 -21.55
N ILE A 134 -18.98 -12.25 -20.36
CA ILE A 134 -17.57 -12.51 -20.11
C ILE A 134 -17.38 -14.01 -19.98
N GLU A 135 -16.45 -14.60 -20.74
CA GLU A 135 -16.13 -16.02 -20.68
C GLU A 135 -15.27 -16.34 -19.46
N PRO A 136 -15.76 -17.13 -18.48
CA PRO A 136 -14.96 -17.49 -17.32
C PRO A 136 -14.10 -18.74 -17.59
N ILE A 137 -12.81 -18.65 -17.32
CA ILE A 137 -11.85 -19.76 -17.40
C ILE A 137 -11.31 -20.06 -16.02
N GLU A 138 -11.57 -21.25 -15.53
CA GLU A 138 -11.11 -21.71 -14.23
C GLU A 138 -9.64 -22.13 -14.26
N LEU A 139 -8.86 -21.65 -13.30
CA LEU A 139 -7.48 -22.10 -13.08
C LEU A 139 -7.48 -23.41 -12.29
N THR A 140 -7.28 -24.51 -12.99
CA THR A 140 -7.08 -25.81 -12.36
C THR A 140 -5.70 -25.92 -11.71
N ARG A 141 -5.55 -26.82 -10.73
CA ARG A 141 -4.28 -27.00 -10.03
C ARG A 141 -3.17 -27.45 -11.00
N GLY A 142 -2.10 -26.68 -11.09
CA GLY A 142 -0.94 -26.96 -11.95
C GLY A 142 -1.07 -26.43 -13.38
N ALA A 143 -2.18 -25.76 -13.72
CA ALA A 143 -2.30 -25.08 -15.01
C ALA A 143 -1.34 -23.90 -15.11
N ASP A 144 -0.68 -23.76 -16.24
CA ASP A 144 0.12 -22.57 -16.57
C ASP A 144 -0.83 -21.45 -17.02
N LEU A 145 -0.88 -20.40 -16.19
CA LEU A 145 -1.72 -19.22 -16.47
C LEU A 145 -1.29 -18.53 -17.77
N THR A 146 0.00 -18.51 -18.09
CA THR A 146 0.52 -17.88 -19.30
C THR A 146 0.02 -18.62 -20.54
N GLU A 147 0.11 -19.94 -20.56
CA GLU A 147 -0.40 -20.77 -21.66
C GLU A 147 -1.91 -20.60 -21.85
N LEU A 148 -2.67 -20.54 -20.74
CA LEU A 148 -4.12 -20.34 -20.80
C LEU A 148 -4.47 -18.98 -21.40
N VAL A 149 -3.74 -17.91 -21.03
CA VAL A 149 -3.93 -16.58 -21.60
C VAL A 149 -3.60 -16.57 -23.08
N GLU A 150 -2.47 -17.15 -23.49
CA GLU A 150 -2.05 -17.23 -24.89
C GLU A 150 -3.06 -17.98 -25.75
N LYS A 151 -3.55 -19.12 -25.25
CA LYS A 151 -4.61 -19.87 -25.92
C LYS A 151 -5.88 -19.04 -26.07
N SER A 152 -6.35 -18.38 -25.02
CA SER A 152 -7.57 -17.58 -25.07
C SER A 152 -7.45 -16.44 -26.09
N VAL A 153 -6.29 -15.81 -26.18
CA VAL A 153 -6.04 -14.77 -27.19
C VAL A 153 -5.99 -15.37 -28.61
N ALA A 154 -5.35 -16.51 -28.78
CA ALA A 154 -5.35 -17.20 -30.06
C ALA A 154 -6.79 -17.62 -30.51
N ASP A 155 -7.65 -17.96 -29.56
CA ASP A 155 -9.07 -18.25 -29.76
C ASP A 155 -9.92 -16.99 -29.99
N GLY A 156 -9.30 -15.78 -29.94
CA GLY A 156 -9.92 -14.49 -30.29
C GLY A 156 -10.41 -13.67 -29.12
N ALA A 157 -9.90 -13.88 -27.90
CA ALA A 157 -10.17 -12.98 -26.79
C ALA A 157 -9.60 -11.58 -27.07
N ASP A 158 -10.42 -10.53 -26.87
CA ASP A 158 -10.09 -9.13 -27.12
C ASP A 158 -9.97 -8.27 -25.84
N ALA A 159 -10.23 -8.88 -24.68
CA ALA A 159 -10.01 -8.28 -23.36
C ALA A 159 -9.78 -9.35 -22.29
N LEU A 160 -8.93 -9.07 -21.32
CA LEU A 160 -8.50 -10.02 -20.29
C LEU A 160 -8.83 -9.51 -18.90
N ALA A 161 -9.43 -10.34 -18.07
CA ALA A 161 -9.63 -10.07 -16.64
C ALA A 161 -9.01 -11.17 -15.79
N MET A 162 -8.50 -10.80 -14.61
CA MET A 162 -8.01 -11.75 -13.64
C MET A 162 -8.73 -11.61 -12.30
N ALA A 163 -9.32 -12.70 -11.83
CA ALA A 163 -9.86 -12.83 -10.47
C ALA A 163 -8.89 -13.66 -9.61
N GLY A 164 -7.97 -12.97 -8.95
CA GLY A 164 -6.90 -13.62 -8.20
C GLY A 164 -6.18 -12.67 -7.25
N GLY A 165 -5.04 -13.13 -6.71
CA GLY A 165 -4.11 -12.32 -5.94
C GLY A 165 -3.16 -11.52 -6.84
N ASP A 166 -2.36 -10.63 -6.23
CA ASP A 166 -1.49 -9.71 -6.96
C ASP A 166 -0.49 -10.42 -7.90
N GLY A 167 0.06 -11.59 -7.52
CA GLY A 167 0.93 -12.37 -8.42
C GLY A 167 0.23 -12.83 -9.69
N SER A 168 -0.98 -13.42 -9.60
CA SER A 168 -1.76 -13.81 -10.79
C SER A 168 -2.21 -12.59 -11.60
N GLN A 169 -2.52 -11.46 -10.93
CA GLN A 169 -2.82 -10.21 -11.60
C GLN A 169 -1.63 -9.75 -12.46
N ALA A 170 -0.40 -9.87 -11.94
CA ALA A 170 0.80 -9.48 -12.67
C ALA A 170 0.98 -10.27 -13.98
N VAL A 171 0.74 -11.58 -13.97
CA VAL A 171 0.86 -12.45 -15.17
C VAL A 171 -0.11 -12.01 -16.27
N VAL A 172 -1.40 -11.87 -15.93
CA VAL A 172 -2.42 -11.50 -16.92
C VAL A 172 -2.24 -10.04 -17.37
N ALA A 173 -1.88 -9.14 -16.46
CA ALA A 173 -1.61 -7.74 -16.80
C ALA A 173 -0.40 -7.59 -17.72
N ALA A 174 0.67 -8.37 -17.49
CA ALA A 174 1.85 -8.37 -18.36
C ALA A 174 1.49 -8.78 -19.80
N LYS A 175 0.70 -9.84 -19.95
CA LYS A 175 0.28 -10.32 -21.26
C LYS A 175 -0.70 -9.37 -21.94
N ALA A 176 -1.64 -8.79 -21.18
CA ALA A 176 -2.55 -7.77 -21.69
C ALA A 176 -1.76 -6.52 -22.19
N ALA A 177 -0.73 -6.11 -21.48
CA ALA A 177 0.13 -5.00 -21.88
C ALA A 177 0.95 -5.32 -23.15
N GLU A 178 1.52 -6.54 -23.24
CA GLU A 178 2.27 -7.01 -24.40
C GLU A 178 1.42 -6.98 -25.67
N LEU A 179 0.17 -7.41 -25.57
CA LEU A 179 -0.78 -7.50 -26.69
C LEU A 179 -1.65 -6.25 -26.87
N ASN A 180 -1.43 -5.21 -26.04
CA ASN A 180 -2.22 -3.97 -25.99
C ASN A 180 -3.73 -4.22 -25.82
N LEU A 181 -4.11 -5.28 -25.09
CA LEU A 181 -5.50 -5.62 -24.78
C LEU A 181 -6.01 -4.90 -23.53
N PRO A 182 -7.30 -4.54 -23.46
CA PRO A 182 -7.92 -4.05 -22.24
C PRO A 182 -7.83 -5.10 -21.11
N TYR A 183 -7.54 -4.63 -19.91
CA TYR A 183 -7.39 -5.45 -18.72
C TYR A 183 -8.34 -5.00 -17.62
N ALA A 184 -8.95 -5.92 -16.88
CA ALA A 184 -9.74 -5.65 -15.69
C ALA A 184 -9.25 -6.47 -14.49
N CYS A 185 -9.08 -5.78 -13.36
CA CYS A 185 -8.68 -6.38 -12.08
C CYS A 185 -9.90 -6.73 -11.25
N VAL A 186 -10.11 -8.02 -10.94
CA VAL A 186 -11.19 -8.51 -10.07
C VAL A 186 -10.60 -8.93 -8.72
N PRO A 187 -10.95 -8.24 -7.61
CA PRO A 187 -10.22 -8.30 -6.34
C PRO A 187 -10.63 -9.47 -5.44
N VAL A 188 -10.40 -10.70 -5.85
CA VAL A 188 -10.70 -11.89 -5.02
C VAL A 188 -9.55 -12.33 -4.10
N GLY A 189 -8.34 -11.81 -4.29
CA GLY A 189 -7.19 -12.13 -3.46
C GLY A 189 -7.36 -11.65 -2.00
N THR A 190 -6.41 -12.03 -1.13
CA THR A 190 -6.45 -11.65 0.29
C THR A 190 -6.12 -10.17 0.52
N ARG A 191 -5.26 -9.57 -0.32
CA ARG A 191 -4.73 -8.21 -0.12
C ARG A 191 -5.19 -7.22 -1.17
N ASN A 192 -5.12 -7.59 -2.43
CA ASN A 192 -5.54 -6.80 -3.60
C ASN A 192 -4.96 -5.37 -3.60
N HIS A 193 -3.63 -5.25 -3.37
CA HIS A 193 -2.97 -3.94 -3.35
C HIS A 193 -3.04 -3.27 -4.72
N PHE A 194 -2.82 -4.04 -5.78
CA PHE A 194 -2.92 -3.53 -7.14
C PHE A 194 -4.32 -2.99 -7.44
N ALA A 195 -5.38 -3.75 -7.12
CA ALA A 195 -6.76 -3.28 -7.28
C ALA A 195 -7.02 -1.95 -6.55
N LEU A 196 -6.53 -1.83 -5.30
CA LEU A 196 -6.69 -0.61 -4.50
C LEU A 196 -6.03 0.60 -5.17
N ASP A 197 -4.81 0.43 -5.68
CA ASP A 197 -4.06 1.50 -6.33
C ASP A 197 -4.61 1.86 -7.71
N LEU A 198 -5.21 0.90 -8.40
CA LEU A 198 -6.02 1.15 -9.60
C LEU A 198 -7.29 1.96 -9.31
N GLY A 199 -7.76 1.97 -8.06
CA GLY A 199 -9.04 2.58 -7.69
C GLY A 199 -10.23 1.64 -7.90
N VAL A 200 -9.99 0.32 -7.89
CA VAL A 200 -11.03 -0.71 -7.84
C VAL A 200 -11.45 -0.90 -6.38
N ASP A 201 -12.76 -0.94 -6.12
CA ASP A 201 -13.27 -1.26 -4.78
C ASP A 201 -12.99 -2.73 -4.46
N ARG A 202 -12.19 -2.98 -3.41
CA ARG A 202 -11.78 -4.33 -3.01
C ARG A 202 -12.91 -5.15 -2.40
N ASP A 203 -13.97 -4.49 -1.96
CA ASP A 203 -15.11 -5.12 -1.31
C ASP A 203 -16.23 -5.44 -2.31
N ASP A 204 -16.22 -4.80 -3.49
CA ASP A 204 -17.18 -5.04 -4.57
C ASP A 204 -16.60 -5.93 -5.67
N VAL A 205 -16.50 -7.23 -5.37
CA VAL A 205 -15.95 -8.24 -6.30
C VAL A 205 -16.82 -8.39 -7.55
N VAL A 206 -18.15 -8.45 -7.37
CA VAL A 206 -19.09 -8.68 -8.50
C VAL A 206 -19.20 -7.45 -9.37
N GLY A 207 -19.31 -6.26 -8.77
CA GLY A 207 -19.37 -5.02 -9.52
C GLY A 207 -18.11 -4.72 -10.32
N SER A 208 -16.95 -5.28 -9.95
CA SER A 208 -15.72 -5.13 -10.74
C SER A 208 -15.82 -5.75 -12.16
N LEU A 209 -16.71 -6.72 -12.38
CA LEU A 209 -16.98 -7.30 -13.70
C LEU A 209 -17.62 -6.31 -14.68
N ASP A 210 -18.32 -5.28 -14.16
CA ASP A 210 -18.94 -4.24 -14.99
C ASP A 210 -17.89 -3.35 -15.69
N ALA A 211 -16.61 -3.54 -15.38
CA ALA A 211 -15.50 -2.90 -16.07
C ALA A 211 -15.53 -3.12 -17.60
N PHE A 212 -16.00 -4.28 -18.06
CA PHE A 212 -16.17 -4.58 -19.50
C PHE A 212 -17.57 -4.26 -20.05
N VAL A 213 -18.52 -3.91 -19.19
CA VAL A 213 -19.88 -3.55 -19.60
C VAL A 213 -20.01 -2.06 -19.87
N ASP A 214 -19.64 -1.22 -18.87
CA ASP A 214 -19.80 0.23 -18.93
C ASP A 214 -18.58 1.00 -18.40
N GLY A 215 -17.49 0.30 -18.12
CA GLY A 215 -16.28 0.87 -17.52
C GLY A 215 -15.56 1.87 -18.41
N GLY A 216 -14.87 2.79 -17.77
CA GLY A 216 -13.91 3.66 -18.42
C GLY A 216 -12.52 3.03 -18.49
N GLU A 217 -11.65 3.61 -19.32
CA GLU A 217 -10.30 3.12 -19.56
C GLU A 217 -9.25 4.18 -19.25
N ARG A 218 -8.13 3.75 -18.67
CA ARG A 218 -6.90 4.54 -18.57
C ARG A 218 -5.68 3.66 -18.78
N ARG A 219 -4.55 4.30 -19.08
CA ARG A 219 -3.26 3.62 -19.16
C ARG A 219 -2.52 3.76 -17.85
N VAL A 220 -1.84 2.69 -17.44
CA VAL A 220 -1.00 2.65 -16.25
C VAL A 220 0.36 2.01 -16.56
N ASP A 221 1.32 2.27 -15.69
CA ASP A 221 2.65 1.74 -15.81
C ASP A 221 2.73 0.30 -15.31
N LEU A 222 3.66 -0.47 -15.85
CA LEU A 222 4.15 -1.71 -15.27
C LEU A 222 5.64 -1.62 -15.03
N ALA A 223 6.14 -2.32 -14.04
CA ALA A 223 7.57 -2.41 -13.80
C ALA A 223 8.08 -3.83 -14.03
N GLU A 224 9.38 -3.94 -14.34
CA GLU A 224 10.04 -5.24 -14.51
C GLU A 224 11.40 -5.28 -13.83
N VAL A 225 11.84 -6.48 -13.47
CA VAL A 225 13.21 -6.82 -13.06
C VAL A 225 13.67 -8.05 -13.84
N ASN A 226 14.75 -7.94 -14.61
CA ASN A 226 15.30 -9.03 -15.41
C ASN A 226 14.25 -9.80 -16.24
N GLY A 227 13.26 -9.08 -16.81
CA GLY A 227 12.15 -9.65 -17.57
C GLY A 227 10.94 -10.10 -16.75
N HIS A 228 11.02 -10.18 -15.43
CA HIS A 228 9.87 -10.46 -14.57
C HIS A 228 9.05 -9.19 -14.33
N VAL A 229 7.84 -9.15 -14.86
CA VAL A 229 6.92 -8.03 -14.63
C VAL A 229 6.33 -8.11 -13.23
N PHE A 230 6.20 -6.95 -12.58
CA PHE A 230 5.51 -6.83 -11.31
C PHE A 230 4.56 -5.62 -11.28
N VAL A 231 3.46 -5.78 -10.57
CA VAL A 231 2.41 -4.75 -10.47
C VAL A 231 2.50 -3.93 -9.19
N ASN A 232 3.12 -4.47 -8.13
CA ASN A 232 3.30 -3.78 -6.85
C ASN A 232 4.76 -3.45 -6.57
N ASN A 233 5.54 -4.43 -6.16
CA ASN A 233 6.93 -4.21 -5.76
C ASN A 233 7.77 -5.48 -5.77
N VAL A 234 9.08 -5.23 -5.79
CA VAL A 234 10.12 -6.23 -5.51
C VAL A 234 10.84 -5.83 -4.24
N SER A 235 10.96 -6.77 -3.32
CA SER A 235 11.74 -6.63 -2.09
C SER A 235 12.99 -7.49 -2.15
N LEU A 236 14.15 -6.91 -1.77
CA LEU A 236 15.42 -7.60 -1.63
C LEU A 236 15.85 -7.57 -0.18
N GLY A 237 16.51 -8.64 0.28
CA GLY A 237 17.04 -8.73 1.62
C GLY A 237 16.14 -9.43 2.62
N LEU A 238 16.25 -9.06 3.89
CA LEU A 238 15.58 -9.73 5.01
C LEU A 238 14.06 -9.87 4.84
N TYR A 239 13.42 -8.96 4.11
CA TYR A 239 12.01 -9.09 3.80
C TYR A 239 11.72 -10.26 2.86
N ALA A 240 12.62 -10.54 1.92
CA ALA A 240 12.50 -11.70 1.02
C ALA A 240 12.65 -13.03 1.80
N GLU A 241 13.51 -13.08 2.80
CA GLU A 241 13.63 -14.25 3.71
C GLU A 241 12.38 -14.44 4.57
N ALA A 242 11.81 -13.34 5.06
CA ALA A 242 10.57 -13.39 5.85
C ALA A 242 9.38 -13.96 5.04
N VAL A 243 9.29 -13.66 3.74
CA VAL A 243 8.23 -14.18 2.85
C VAL A 243 8.31 -15.71 2.69
N GLN A 244 9.50 -16.29 2.83
CA GLN A 244 9.72 -17.75 2.68
C GLN A 244 9.37 -18.56 3.92
N ARG A 245 9.25 -17.94 5.11
CA ARG A 245 8.98 -18.68 6.35
C ARG A 245 7.54 -19.25 6.32
N PRO A 246 7.37 -20.55 6.65
CA PRO A 246 6.05 -21.15 6.82
C PRO A 246 5.23 -20.35 7.84
N GLY A 247 3.97 -20.03 7.51
CA GLY A 247 3.10 -19.24 8.39
C GLY A 247 3.17 -17.71 8.21
N TYR A 248 4.06 -17.18 7.36
CA TYR A 248 4.13 -15.74 7.07
C TYR A 248 2.80 -15.16 6.57
N ARG A 249 2.03 -15.94 5.80
CA ARG A 249 0.73 -15.52 5.27
C ARG A 249 -0.33 -15.35 6.38
N GLU A 250 -0.22 -16.06 7.49
CA GLU A 250 -1.18 -16.07 8.59
C GLU A 250 -0.78 -15.16 9.78
N ALA A 251 0.51 -14.94 10.00
CA ALA A 251 1.05 -14.26 11.18
C ALA A 251 1.59 -12.84 10.93
N LYS A 252 1.10 -12.12 9.94
CA LYS A 252 1.67 -10.92 9.34
C LYS A 252 1.98 -9.75 10.27
N LEU A 253 1.09 -9.42 11.19
CA LEU A 253 1.28 -8.30 12.10
C LEU A 253 2.38 -8.62 13.14
N ARG A 254 2.39 -9.86 13.63
CA ARG A 254 3.43 -10.37 14.53
C ARG A 254 4.79 -10.42 13.84
N THR A 255 4.83 -10.98 12.62
CA THR A 255 6.08 -11.12 11.85
C THR A 255 6.64 -9.77 11.43
N LEU A 256 5.80 -8.78 11.10
CA LEU A 256 6.26 -7.42 10.77
C LEU A 256 6.85 -6.73 12.02
N LEU A 257 6.21 -6.87 13.17
CA LEU A 257 6.69 -6.31 14.44
C LEU A 257 7.95 -7.03 14.94
N ASP A 258 8.09 -8.33 14.66
CA ASP A 258 9.27 -9.11 15.01
C ASP A 258 10.42 -8.94 13.99
N THR A 259 10.10 -8.63 12.73
CA THR A 259 11.08 -8.49 11.64
C THR A 259 11.69 -7.09 11.58
N VAL A 260 10.96 -6.03 11.99
CA VAL A 260 11.50 -4.66 12.00
C VAL A 260 12.80 -4.56 12.84
N PRO A 261 12.92 -5.15 14.03
CA PRO A 261 14.20 -5.18 14.76
C PRO A 261 15.27 -6.07 14.12
N ASP A 262 14.86 -7.14 13.39
CA ASP A 262 15.78 -8.04 12.68
C ASP A 262 16.35 -7.34 11.44
N VAL A 263 15.54 -6.55 10.75
CA VAL A 263 15.94 -5.69 9.62
C VAL A 263 16.90 -4.59 10.07
N VAL A 264 16.68 -4.04 11.27
CA VAL A 264 17.47 -2.91 11.80
C VAL A 264 18.68 -3.35 12.63
N GLY A 265 18.72 -4.60 13.09
CA GLY A 265 19.69 -5.02 14.12
C GLY A 265 20.49 -6.30 13.88
N SER A 266 20.24 -7.09 12.83
CA SER A 266 21.15 -8.19 12.45
C SER A 266 22.30 -7.61 11.62
N GLY A 267 23.51 -7.81 12.10
CA GLY A 267 24.74 -7.31 11.47
C GLY A 267 25.13 -8.03 10.17
N ASP A 268 24.32 -8.93 9.62
CA ASP A 268 24.52 -9.53 8.32
C ASP A 268 24.08 -8.53 7.25
N GLN A 269 25.05 -7.77 6.77
CA GLN A 269 24.89 -6.89 5.64
C GLN A 269 24.75 -7.75 4.39
N LEU A 270 23.63 -7.58 3.68
CA LEU A 270 23.53 -8.13 2.33
C LEU A 270 24.58 -7.48 1.45
N ASP A 271 25.30 -8.29 0.69
CA ASP A 271 26.27 -7.80 -0.29
C ASP A 271 25.55 -7.27 -1.54
N LEU A 272 24.81 -6.18 -1.33
CA LEU A 272 24.10 -5.49 -2.39
C LEU A 272 24.79 -4.14 -2.66
N ALA A 273 25.25 -3.95 -3.87
CA ALA A 273 25.78 -2.68 -4.35
C ALA A 273 24.76 -1.97 -5.23
N TRP A 274 24.54 -0.68 -5.01
CA TRP A 274 23.58 0.13 -5.76
C TRP A 274 24.01 1.60 -5.82
N ARG A 275 23.50 2.35 -6.81
CA ARG A 275 23.77 3.78 -6.96
C ARG A 275 22.58 4.62 -6.55
N GLY A 276 22.81 5.60 -5.68
CA GLY A 276 21.83 6.60 -5.28
C GLY A 276 21.67 7.74 -6.30
N PRO A 277 20.73 8.69 -6.06
CA PRO A 277 20.45 9.82 -6.96
C PRO A 277 21.66 10.69 -7.24
N GLY A 278 22.65 10.74 -6.34
CA GLY A 278 23.90 11.50 -6.50
C GLY A 278 25.01 10.75 -7.25
N GLY A 279 24.72 9.58 -7.84
CA GLY A 279 25.70 8.77 -8.57
C GLY A 279 26.69 8.02 -7.70
N HIS A 280 26.68 8.21 -6.37
CA HIS A 280 27.54 7.50 -5.43
C HIS A 280 27.11 6.04 -5.31
N GLU A 281 28.09 5.15 -5.37
CA GLU A 281 27.92 3.74 -5.12
C GLU A 281 27.84 3.50 -3.60
N HIS A 282 26.85 2.72 -3.21
CA HIS A 282 26.65 2.28 -1.82
C HIS A 282 26.74 0.77 -1.78
N ARG A 283 27.46 0.27 -0.82
CA ARG A 283 27.48 -1.15 -0.43
C ARG A 283 26.90 -1.23 0.96
N SER A 284 25.75 -1.75 1.08
CA SER A 284 25.00 -2.09 2.30
C SER A 284 23.57 -1.52 2.30
N GLY A 285 22.66 -2.35 2.66
CA GLY A 285 21.28 -2.02 2.98
C GLY A 285 20.68 -3.23 3.67
N ALA A 286 19.94 -2.99 4.75
CA ALA A 286 19.23 -4.08 5.41
C ALA A 286 18.05 -4.57 4.52
N ALA A 287 17.49 -3.70 3.70
CA ALA A 287 16.44 -4.04 2.74
C ALA A 287 16.37 -3.00 1.61
N VAL A 288 16.10 -3.46 0.40
CA VAL A 288 15.79 -2.62 -0.77
C VAL A 288 14.39 -2.98 -1.24
N LEU A 289 13.53 -1.98 -1.38
CA LEU A 289 12.19 -2.11 -1.96
C LEU A 289 12.13 -1.28 -3.24
N VAL A 290 11.80 -1.92 -4.35
CA VAL A 290 11.57 -1.26 -5.64
C VAL A 290 10.11 -1.45 -6.03
N SER A 291 9.37 -0.38 -6.19
CA SER A 291 7.94 -0.42 -6.50
C SER A 291 7.62 0.11 -7.89
N ASN A 292 6.58 -0.47 -8.48
CA ASN A 292 5.94 0.06 -9.67
C ASN A 292 5.22 1.36 -9.30
N ASN A 293 5.86 2.51 -9.59
CA ASN A 293 5.55 3.83 -9.08
C ASN A 293 5.73 3.97 -7.54
N ARG A 294 5.86 5.22 -7.09
CA ARG A 294 6.23 5.54 -5.71
C ARG A 294 5.09 5.31 -4.72
N TYR A 295 5.35 4.58 -3.64
CA TYR A 295 4.45 4.51 -2.49
C TYR A 295 4.46 5.80 -1.66
N ARG A 296 3.32 6.12 -1.08
CA ARG A 296 3.25 7.10 0.00
C ARG A 296 3.56 6.40 1.32
N LEU A 297 4.73 6.67 1.89
CA LEU A 297 5.17 6.09 3.16
C LEU A 297 5.09 7.13 4.29
N GLY A 298 4.85 6.67 5.51
CA GLY A 298 4.98 7.48 6.73
C GLY A 298 3.92 8.55 6.98
N THR A 299 2.76 8.48 6.33
CA THR A 299 1.60 9.34 6.61
C THR A 299 0.44 8.54 7.19
N ALA A 300 -0.30 9.12 8.15
CA ALA A 300 -1.44 8.45 8.78
C ALA A 300 -2.60 8.14 7.80
N VAL A 301 -2.70 8.90 6.70
CA VAL A 301 -3.76 8.77 5.69
C VAL A 301 -3.14 8.37 4.36
N GLY A 302 -3.66 7.31 3.75
CA GLY A 302 -3.19 6.79 2.46
C GLY A 302 -1.79 6.15 2.49
N SER A 303 -1.25 5.87 3.68
CA SER A 303 0.02 5.14 3.82
C SER A 303 -0.06 3.75 3.21
N GLY A 304 0.99 3.35 2.49
CA GLY A 304 1.07 2.04 1.83
C GLY A 304 0.28 1.93 0.53
N THR A 305 -0.20 3.06 -0.04
CA THR A 305 -0.79 3.14 -1.37
C THR A 305 0.03 4.05 -2.29
N ARG A 306 -0.16 3.91 -3.59
CA ARG A 306 0.53 4.71 -4.62
C ARG A 306 -0.39 5.84 -5.09
N PRO A 307 -0.04 7.11 -4.88
CA PRO A 307 -0.86 8.24 -5.33
C PRO A 307 -1.07 8.24 -6.85
N ARG A 308 -0.05 7.82 -7.59
CA ARG A 308 -0.05 7.69 -9.05
C ARG A 308 0.50 6.32 -9.44
N ILE A 309 0.00 5.79 -10.52
CA ILE A 309 0.43 4.52 -11.12
C ILE A 309 0.71 4.71 -12.62
N ASP A 310 1.03 5.95 -12.99
CA ASP A 310 1.21 6.46 -14.35
C ASP A 310 2.26 7.59 -14.41
N ASP A 311 3.21 7.64 -13.46
CA ASP A 311 4.19 8.73 -13.40
C ASP A 311 5.52 8.39 -14.10
N GLY A 312 5.64 7.21 -14.70
CA GLY A 312 6.81 6.78 -15.47
C GLY A 312 8.06 6.56 -14.63
N ARG A 313 7.93 6.32 -13.32
CA ARG A 313 9.08 6.20 -12.41
C ARG A 313 8.88 5.07 -11.40
N LEU A 314 9.95 4.31 -11.18
CA LEU A 314 10.05 3.39 -10.05
C LEU A 314 10.08 4.18 -8.73
N GLY A 315 9.47 3.66 -7.68
CA GLY A 315 9.71 4.08 -6.32
C GLY A 315 10.81 3.22 -5.68
N ILE A 316 11.87 3.84 -5.18
CA ILE A 316 12.99 3.13 -4.59
C ILE A 316 13.10 3.53 -3.12
N THR A 317 13.06 2.55 -2.24
CA THR A 317 13.20 2.72 -0.79
C THR A 317 14.32 1.81 -0.30
N VAL A 318 15.34 2.39 0.32
CA VAL A 318 16.44 1.64 0.94
C VAL A 318 16.43 1.88 2.43
N ALA A 319 16.22 0.83 3.20
CA ALA A 319 16.41 0.85 4.65
C ALA A 319 17.91 0.66 4.94
N ALA A 320 18.51 1.64 5.60
CA ALA A 320 19.90 1.54 6.08
C ALA A 320 19.91 0.84 7.43
N ALA A 321 20.94 0.00 7.67
CA ALA A 321 21.28 -0.40 9.02
C ALA A 321 21.62 0.86 9.84
N PRO A 322 21.23 0.95 11.13
CA PRO A 322 21.53 2.12 11.94
C PRO A 322 23.06 2.26 12.06
N ILE A 323 23.62 3.26 11.39
CA ILE A 323 25.01 3.66 11.60
C ILE A 323 25.07 4.25 13.01
N GLY A 324 25.74 3.54 13.92
CA GLY A 324 25.80 3.85 15.35
C GLY A 324 26.24 5.25 15.67
N GLY A 325 25.57 5.83 16.68
CA GLY A 325 25.93 7.04 17.40
C GLY A 325 24.74 7.58 18.17
N PRO A 326 24.83 7.80 19.50
CA PRO A 326 23.78 8.43 20.27
C PRO A 326 23.74 9.92 19.90
N GLY A 327 22.70 10.38 19.21
CA GLY A 327 22.50 11.81 18.97
C GLY A 327 21.78 12.23 17.70
N ARG A 328 21.41 11.34 16.80
CA ARG A 328 20.69 11.71 15.56
C ARG A 328 19.25 11.18 15.53
N PHE A 329 18.41 11.70 16.40
CA PHE A 329 16.97 11.38 16.45
C PHE A 329 16.13 11.93 15.27
N ALA A 330 16.74 12.63 14.30
CA ALA A 330 16.02 13.37 13.26
C ALA A 330 16.14 12.78 11.85
N GLN A 331 16.88 11.71 11.61
CA GLN A 331 16.99 11.15 10.28
C GLN A 331 16.08 9.92 10.12
N ARG A 332 15.28 9.91 9.04
CA ARG A 332 14.47 8.75 8.68
C ARG A 332 15.41 7.54 8.50
N PRO A 333 15.08 6.36 9.03
CA PRO A 333 15.90 5.15 8.91
C PRO A 333 15.93 4.58 7.48
N TRP A 334 15.31 5.26 6.52
CA TRP A 334 15.28 4.89 5.11
C TRP A 334 15.47 6.09 4.20
N ARG A 335 15.99 5.82 3.00
CA ARG A 335 16.09 6.79 1.90
C ARG A 335 15.07 6.43 0.83
N GLU A 336 14.41 7.44 0.28
CA GLU A 336 13.43 7.31 -0.78
C GLU A 336 13.77 8.22 -1.95
N TRP A 337 13.68 7.69 -3.17
CA TRP A 337 13.72 8.48 -4.39
C TRP A 337 12.93 7.77 -5.50
N SER A 338 12.85 8.40 -6.68
CA SER A 338 12.23 7.81 -7.86
C SER A 338 13.16 7.94 -9.07
N ALA A 339 13.21 6.89 -9.88
CA ALA A 339 14.00 6.85 -11.10
C ALA A 339 13.28 5.99 -12.16
N PRO A 340 13.52 6.23 -13.48
CA PRO A 340 12.96 5.37 -14.52
C PRO A 340 13.61 3.99 -14.55
N GLU A 341 14.85 3.90 -14.09
CA GLU A 341 15.65 2.68 -14.03
C GLU A 341 16.42 2.62 -12.72
N PHE A 342 16.71 1.40 -12.26
CA PHE A 342 17.53 1.17 -11.09
C PHE A 342 18.27 -0.16 -11.23
N GLU A 343 19.54 -0.22 -10.81
CA GLU A 343 20.36 -1.43 -10.87
C GLU A 343 20.89 -1.77 -9.48
N VAL A 344 20.76 -3.04 -9.12
CA VAL A 344 21.36 -3.64 -7.93
C VAL A 344 22.32 -4.73 -8.35
N ARG A 345 23.56 -4.68 -7.84
CA ARG A 345 24.62 -5.67 -8.06
C ARG A 345 24.84 -6.50 -6.82
N SER A 346 25.22 -7.75 -7.03
CA SER A 346 25.61 -8.69 -6.00
C SER A 346 26.59 -9.67 -6.62
N ASP A 347 27.45 -10.27 -5.80
CA ASP A 347 28.37 -11.32 -6.26
C ASP A 347 27.68 -12.70 -6.29
N HIS A 348 26.48 -12.81 -5.74
CA HIS A 348 25.71 -14.05 -5.65
C HIS A 348 24.25 -13.84 -6.09
N PRO A 349 23.52 -14.92 -6.49
CA PRO A 349 22.09 -14.86 -6.73
C PRO A 349 21.35 -14.28 -5.53
N VAL A 350 20.38 -13.39 -5.82
CA VAL A 350 19.67 -12.61 -4.80
C VAL A 350 18.27 -13.16 -4.62
N MET A 351 17.93 -13.46 -3.37
CA MET A 351 16.56 -13.80 -3.01
C MET A 351 15.71 -12.55 -3.04
N ALA A 352 14.63 -12.59 -3.82
CA ALA A 352 13.68 -11.50 -4.01
C ALA A 352 12.26 -11.95 -3.67
N GLY A 353 11.46 -11.02 -3.19
CA GLY A 353 10.00 -11.17 -3.12
C GLY A 353 9.35 -10.32 -4.20
N ILE A 354 8.82 -10.92 -5.27
CA ILE A 354 8.12 -10.23 -6.36
C ILE A 354 6.61 -10.32 -6.10
N ASP A 355 5.93 -9.21 -5.90
CA ASP A 355 4.50 -9.13 -5.57
C ASP A 355 4.07 -10.08 -4.42
N GLY A 356 5.02 -10.43 -3.54
CA GLY A 356 4.85 -11.32 -2.40
C GLY A 356 5.12 -12.80 -2.68
N GLU A 357 5.67 -13.13 -3.84
CA GLU A 357 6.16 -14.48 -4.20
C GLU A 357 7.69 -14.52 -4.14
N ALA A 358 8.24 -15.58 -3.56
CA ALA A 358 9.68 -15.74 -3.43
C ALA A 358 10.30 -16.25 -4.73
N VAL A 359 11.31 -15.53 -5.22
CA VAL A 359 12.05 -15.84 -6.45
C VAL A 359 13.54 -15.60 -6.20
N THR A 360 14.39 -16.41 -6.80
CA THR A 360 15.85 -16.17 -6.85
C THR A 360 16.20 -15.53 -8.19
N LEU A 361 16.89 -14.39 -8.15
CA LEU A 361 17.27 -13.63 -9.33
C LEU A 361 18.79 -13.58 -9.46
N ASP A 362 19.28 -13.74 -10.69
CA ASP A 362 20.70 -13.60 -11.01
C ASP A 362 21.07 -12.12 -11.19
N PRO A 363 22.15 -11.65 -10.54
CA PRO A 363 22.64 -10.29 -10.70
C PRO A 363 23.32 -10.07 -12.07
N PRO A 364 23.37 -8.83 -12.59
CA PRO A 364 22.82 -7.63 -12.01
C PRO A 364 21.30 -7.55 -12.11
N LEU A 365 20.62 -7.07 -11.05
CA LEU A 365 19.18 -6.88 -11.06
C LEU A 365 18.87 -5.54 -11.70
N ARG A 366 18.29 -5.57 -12.89
CA ARG A 366 17.93 -4.38 -13.67
C ARG A 366 16.43 -4.13 -13.62
N PHE A 367 16.06 -3.08 -12.91
CA PHE A 367 14.69 -2.63 -12.78
C PHE A 367 14.40 -1.53 -13.80
N ARG A 368 13.24 -1.62 -14.46
CA ARG A 368 12.76 -0.60 -15.40
C ARG A 368 11.26 -0.39 -15.23
N ILE A 369 10.81 0.84 -15.48
CA ILE A 369 9.40 1.17 -15.62
C ILE A 369 9.01 1.13 -17.10
N LYS A 370 7.88 0.52 -17.42
CA LYS A 370 7.23 0.52 -18.73
C LYS A 370 6.04 1.47 -18.65
N THR A 371 6.20 2.66 -19.20
CA THR A 371 5.22 3.75 -19.02
C THR A 371 3.99 3.55 -19.88
N GLY A 372 2.80 3.62 -19.27
CA GLY A 372 1.51 3.64 -19.93
C GLY A 372 1.20 2.39 -20.78
N VAL A 373 1.82 1.26 -20.48
CA VAL A 373 1.70 0.04 -21.31
C VAL A 373 0.42 -0.73 -21.07
N LEU A 374 -0.16 -0.67 -19.87
CA LEU A 374 -1.33 -1.45 -19.52
C LEU A 374 -2.61 -0.60 -19.65
N ARG A 375 -3.57 -1.06 -20.45
CA ARG A 375 -4.90 -0.46 -20.60
C ARG A 375 -5.83 -1.05 -19.57
N VAL A 376 -6.16 -0.28 -18.53
CA VAL A 376 -7.00 -0.76 -17.42
C VAL A 376 -8.43 -0.28 -17.55
N ARG A 377 -9.38 -1.20 -17.43
CA ARG A 377 -10.81 -0.95 -17.37
C ARG A 377 -11.28 -0.95 -15.92
N ILE A 378 -12.05 0.07 -15.57
CA ILE A 378 -12.62 0.22 -14.22
C ILE A 378 -14.07 0.63 -14.37
N THR A 379 -14.99 -0.05 -13.67
CA THR A 379 -16.39 0.28 -13.65
C THR A 379 -16.64 1.69 -13.10
N LYS A 380 -17.64 2.38 -13.60
CA LYS A 380 -18.05 3.74 -13.18
C LYS A 380 -18.43 3.82 -11.70
N ASN A 381 -18.82 2.70 -11.11
CA ASN A 381 -19.24 2.64 -9.71
C ASN A 381 -18.06 2.61 -8.73
N HIS A 382 -16.85 2.32 -9.19
CA HIS A 382 -15.63 2.30 -8.38
C HIS A 382 -14.94 3.66 -8.32
N PRO A 383 -14.03 3.89 -7.37
CA PRO A 383 -13.35 5.17 -7.19
C PRO A 383 -12.56 5.66 -8.42
N GLY A 384 -11.99 4.75 -9.23
CA GLY A 384 -11.20 5.07 -10.42
C GLY A 384 -9.82 5.67 -10.13
N ALA A 385 -9.46 5.86 -8.86
CA ALA A 385 -8.16 6.34 -8.42
C ALA A 385 -7.79 5.76 -7.05
N SER A 386 -6.48 5.69 -6.77
CA SER A 386 -5.94 5.27 -5.48
C SER A 386 -6.47 6.13 -4.32
N PRO A 387 -6.67 5.57 -3.13
CA PRO A 387 -7.09 6.33 -1.95
C PRO A 387 -6.18 7.51 -1.60
N SER A 388 -4.91 7.45 -1.97
CA SER A 388 -3.94 8.51 -1.73
C SER A 388 -3.81 9.54 -2.87
N ALA A 389 -4.47 9.31 -4.01
CA ALA A 389 -4.33 10.17 -5.20
C ALA A 389 -4.71 11.63 -4.96
N ALA A 390 -5.77 11.87 -4.16
CA ALA A 390 -6.25 13.22 -3.86
C ALA A 390 -5.64 13.83 -2.59
N ILE A 391 -4.77 13.10 -1.88
CA ILE A 391 -4.21 13.58 -0.62
C ILE A 391 -2.91 14.35 -0.89
N PRO A 392 -2.81 15.64 -0.53
CA PRO A 392 -1.59 16.41 -0.70
C PRO A 392 -0.39 15.79 0.02
N GLU A 393 0.81 15.96 -0.54
CA GLU A 393 2.03 15.38 0.04
C GLU A 393 2.43 16.01 1.37
N ARG A 394 2.21 17.32 1.53
CA ARG A 394 2.55 18.05 2.76
C ARG A 394 1.32 18.18 3.65
N ALA A 395 1.51 17.97 4.95
CA ALA A 395 0.44 18.09 5.94
C ALA A 395 -0.26 19.47 5.91
N TRP A 396 0.52 20.54 5.69
CA TRP A 396 -0.04 21.89 5.60
C TRP A 396 -0.92 22.09 4.37
N ASP A 397 -0.56 21.53 3.23
CA ASP A 397 -1.37 21.59 2.01
C ASP A 397 -2.64 20.75 2.18
N ALA A 398 -2.58 19.64 2.91
CA ALA A 398 -3.76 18.85 3.28
C ALA A 398 -4.72 19.65 4.19
N VAL A 399 -4.20 20.38 5.18
CA VAL A 399 -5.02 21.27 6.03
C VAL A 399 -5.65 22.37 5.19
N ARG A 400 -4.87 23.04 4.32
CA ARG A 400 -5.38 24.08 3.43
C ARG A 400 -6.47 23.56 2.48
N ALA A 401 -6.26 22.37 1.92
CA ALA A 401 -7.25 21.70 1.08
C ALA A 401 -8.55 21.38 1.84
N LEU A 402 -8.46 20.89 3.07
CA LEU A 402 -9.64 20.65 3.93
C LEU A 402 -10.39 21.93 4.27
N VAL A 403 -9.68 23.03 4.51
CA VAL A 403 -10.30 24.35 4.74
C VAL A 403 -11.02 24.82 3.47
N GLY A 404 -10.40 24.67 2.29
CA GLY A 404 -11.02 25.00 1.00
C GLY A 404 -12.30 24.19 0.74
N ILE A 405 -12.27 22.87 0.99
CA ILE A 405 -13.45 22.00 0.88
C ILE A 405 -14.55 22.44 1.86
N ALA A 406 -14.20 22.78 3.10
CA ALA A 406 -15.14 23.27 4.11
C ALA A 406 -15.76 24.62 3.73
N ALA A 407 -15.07 25.44 2.94
CA ALA A 407 -15.53 26.71 2.37
C ALA A 407 -16.32 26.54 1.03
N GLY A 408 -16.60 25.31 0.60
CA GLY A 408 -17.33 25.04 -0.64
C GLY A 408 -16.51 25.18 -1.93
N GLN A 409 -15.19 25.28 -1.81
CA GLN A 409 -14.31 25.34 -2.99
C GLN A 409 -14.16 23.93 -3.58
N THR A 410 -14.61 23.74 -4.81
CA THR A 410 -14.34 22.50 -5.56
C THR A 410 -12.85 22.44 -5.90
N GLN A 411 -12.16 21.38 -5.48
CA GLN A 411 -10.76 21.20 -5.89
C GLN A 411 -10.70 20.98 -7.41
N GLN A 412 -10.35 22.02 -8.15
CA GLN A 412 -9.99 21.88 -9.56
C GLN A 412 -8.64 21.15 -9.62
N THR A 413 -8.63 19.97 -10.24
CA THR A 413 -7.40 19.28 -10.60
C THR A 413 -6.77 20.06 -11.74
N LYS A 414 -5.57 20.60 -11.53
CA LYS A 414 -4.71 20.93 -12.67
C LYS A 414 -4.33 19.59 -13.29
N GLU A 415 -4.96 19.25 -14.39
CA GLU A 415 -4.41 18.33 -15.37
C GLU A 415 -3.15 19.01 -15.94
N THR A 416 -1.99 18.46 -15.64
CA THR A 416 -0.72 18.73 -16.31
C THR A 416 -0.12 17.40 -16.71
#